data_ea473c5c7bde8231a7b430e12ff27158
#
_entry.id   ea473c5c7bde8231a7b430e12ff27158
#
_cell.length_a   1.000
_cell.length_b   1.000
_cell.length_c   1.000
_cell.angle_alpha   90.00
_cell.angle_beta   90.00
_cell.angle_gamma   90.00
#
_symmetry.space_group_name_H-M   'P 1'
#
loop_
_entity.id
_entity.type
_entity.pdbx_description
1 polymer ?
#
loop_
_entity_poly.entity_id
_entity_poly.type
_entity_poly.pdbx_seq_one_letter_code
_entity_poly.pdbx_strand_id
1 'polypeptide(L)'
;NQNSFSISFSAINFAVPHRIRYEYRLENHNEEWEHSNSVRNVSYMNLSSGKYVFRLRAFDKYTGQQVGERSLDIVIHNPYWVSWWALLIYFILLSVFVYMFVQYRRHKVNEGRIRDKIRSFISIAHDIRTPVTLIKAPLSELEAQEGLPEQGKKTVAVAMKNVEKLMGMITQLLELQKTELHAEECLKVSPYDIKAYLEEKMAEFHLAAMQKSVGIELEVEPDMPKVWIDREKMDHIIDNLLSNALKYTEKGVIHILVKTARKKWTIEVKDTGIGIPKEEQGNIFHEYYRAQNAMNFEETGSGIGLMITRRIVKQHHGTISFSLSLIHISEPTRHSLISY
;
A
#
# COMPACT_ATOMS: atom_id res chain seq x y z
N ASN A 1 47.19 7.18 -3.61
CA ASN A 1 47.89 6.39 -2.57
C ASN A 1 49.18 7.11 -2.19
N GLN A 2 49.20 7.67 -0.97
CA GLN A 2 50.37 8.44 -0.47
C GLN A 2 51.27 7.59 0.44
N ASN A 3 51.40 6.32 0.18
CA ASN A 3 52.23 5.39 0.97
C ASN A 3 53.59 5.13 0.33
N SER A 4 53.93 5.90 -0.68
CA SER A 4 55.24 5.80 -1.36
C SER A 4 55.82 7.18 -1.48
N PHE A 5 57.06 7.34 -1.11
CA PHE A 5 57.78 8.57 -1.24
C PHE A 5 59.25 8.32 -1.57
N SER A 6 59.95 9.30 -2.07
CA SER A 6 61.40 9.26 -2.27
C SER A 6 62.07 10.43 -1.56
N ILE A 7 63.20 10.14 -0.98
CA ILE A 7 64.03 11.13 -0.26
C ILE A 7 65.34 11.29 -1.04
N SER A 8 65.57 12.52 -1.46
CA SER A 8 66.88 12.91 -2.03
C SER A 8 67.69 13.67 -0.98
N PHE A 9 68.90 13.31 -0.83
CA PHE A 9 69.83 13.91 0.12
C PHE A 9 71.17 14.25 -0.50
N SER A 10 71.78 15.30 -0.03
CA SER A 10 73.08 15.75 -0.51
C SER A 10 73.81 16.51 0.63
N ALA A 11 75.09 16.23 0.79
CA ALA A 11 75.95 17.04 1.63
C ALA A 11 76.76 18.03 0.79
N ILE A 12 76.72 19.29 1.19
CA ILE A 12 77.47 20.35 0.53
C ILE A 12 78.91 20.33 1.08
N ASN A 13 79.84 19.81 0.26
CA ASN A 13 81.26 19.92 0.53
C ASN A 13 81.93 20.60 -0.66
N PHE A 14 82.33 21.80 -0.48
CA PHE A 14 82.91 22.64 -1.54
C PHE A 14 84.30 22.21 -1.99
N ALA A 15 85.00 21.39 -1.20
CA ALA A 15 86.36 21.00 -1.52
C ALA A 15 86.42 19.69 -2.37
N VAL A 16 85.70 18.65 -1.99
CA VAL A 16 85.69 17.33 -2.73
C VAL A 16 84.34 16.63 -2.59
N PRO A 17 83.42 16.79 -3.53
CA PRO A 17 82.03 16.25 -3.43
C PRO A 17 81.95 14.70 -3.40
N HIS A 18 82.95 13.98 -3.89
CA HIS A 18 82.95 12.52 -3.99
C HIS A 18 83.55 11.82 -2.73
N ARG A 19 83.86 12.56 -1.73
CA ARG A 19 84.53 12.06 -0.51
C ARG A 19 83.56 11.61 0.60
N ILE A 20 82.25 11.78 0.40
CA ILE A 20 81.26 11.47 1.41
C ILE A 20 80.57 10.14 1.14
N ARG A 21 80.57 9.26 2.14
CA ARG A 21 79.74 8.03 2.23
C ARG A 21 78.52 8.30 3.07
N TYR A 22 77.35 7.87 2.61
CA TYR A 22 76.08 8.01 3.35
C TYR A 22 75.68 6.68 3.94
N GLU A 23 75.14 6.72 5.12
CA GLU A 23 74.44 5.63 5.79
C GLU A 23 73.05 6.12 6.15
N TYR A 24 72.04 5.37 5.78
CA TYR A 24 70.65 5.75 6.08
C TYR A 24 69.90 4.55 6.59
N ARG A 25 68.83 4.84 7.36
CA ARG A 25 67.85 3.85 7.78
C ARG A 25 66.49 4.52 7.97
N LEU A 26 65.42 3.73 7.81
CA LEU A 26 64.08 4.13 8.11
C LEU A 26 63.61 3.35 9.36
N GLU A 27 63.63 3.99 10.54
CA GLU A 27 63.20 3.39 11.80
C GLU A 27 61.71 3.02 11.70
N ASN A 28 61.31 1.87 12.28
CA ASN A 28 60.03 1.23 12.19
C ASN A 28 59.74 0.58 10.80
N HIS A 29 60.69 0.52 9.89
CA HIS A 29 60.59 -0.22 8.66
C HIS A 29 61.80 -1.15 8.47
N ASN A 30 63.02 -0.62 8.61
CA ASN A 30 64.28 -1.37 8.51
C ASN A 30 65.19 -0.93 9.65
N GLU A 31 65.68 -1.87 10.47
CA GLU A 31 66.55 -1.54 11.60
C GLU A 31 68.02 -1.45 11.22
N GLU A 32 68.40 -2.06 10.07
CA GLU A 32 69.76 -2.06 9.61
C GLU A 32 70.12 -0.78 8.87
N TRP A 33 71.41 -0.35 9.03
CA TRP A 33 71.92 0.75 8.29
C TRP A 33 72.30 0.35 6.89
N GLU A 34 71.66 0.98 5.90
CA GLU A 34 72.02 0.83 4.50
C GLU A 34 73.14 1.80 4.08
N HIS A 35 74.08 1.29 3.29
CA HIS A 35 75.22 2.07 2.87
C HIS A 35 75.09 2.52 1.44
N SER A 36 75.36 3.78 1.15
CA SER A 36 75.39 4.29 -0.23
C SER A 36 76.63 5.12 -0.48
N ASN A 37 77.33 4.69 -1.54
CA ASN A 37 78.53 5.41 -2.00
C ASN A 37 78.25 6.42 -3.15
N SER A 38 77.10 6.29 -3.81
CA SER A 38 76.75 7.07 -5.01
C SER A 38 75.31 7.43 -5.16
N VAL A 39 74.39 6.68 -4.53
CA VAL A 39 72.93 6.92 -4.61
C VAL A 39 72.56 8.03 -3.67
N ARG A 40 71.92 9.07 -4.23
CA ARG A 40 71.44 10.23 -3.48
C ARG A 40 69.91 10.30 -3.37
N ASN A 41 69.25 9.22 -3.82
CA ASN A 41 67.79 9.14 -3.80
C ASN A 41 67.37 7.74 -3.33
N VAL A 42 66.55 7.64 -2.34
CA VAL A 42 66.02 6.41 -1.78
C VAL A 42 64.50 6.47 -1.85
N SER A 43 63.89 5.41 -2.37
CA SER A 43 62.44 5.32 -2.53
C SER A 43 61.86 4.21 -1.64
N TYR A 44 60.85 4.54 -0.89
CA TYR A 44 60.08 3.61 -0.08
C TYR A 44 58.67 3.48 -0.65
N MET A 45 58.22 2.23 -0.85
CA MET A 45 56.94 1.95 -1.45
C MET A 45 56.09 1.07 -0.50
N ASN A 46 54.77 1.28 -0.56
CA ASN A 46 53.78 0.48 0.20
C ASN A 46 54.03 0.45 1.73
N LEU A 47 54.43 1.55 2.31
CA LEU A 47 54.58 1.66 3.73
C LEU A 47 53.20 1.60 4.41
N SER A 48 53.12 0.90 5.53
CA SER A 48 51.91 0.91 6.38
C SER A 48 51.73 2.28 7.07
N SER A 49 50.50 2.57 7.48
CA SER A 49 50.27 3.77 8.30
C SER A 49 51.01 3.70 9.61
N GLY A 50 51.67 4.79 9.96
CA GLY A 50 52.50 4.85 11.18
C GLY A 50 53.42 6.04 11.18
N LYS A 51 54.25 6.13 12.23
CA LYS A 51 55.31 7.10 12.35
C LYS A 51 56.62 6.45 12.03
N TYR A 52 57.38 7.05 11.12
CA TYR A 52 58.69 6.60 10.68
C TYR A 52 59.68 7.72 10.93
N VAL A 53 60.95 7.36 11.22
CA VAL A 53 62.03 8.34 11.36
C VAL A 53 63.11 7.95 10.36
N PHE A 54 63.27 8.76 9.33
CA PHE A 54 64.41 8.58 8.41
C PHE A 54 65.66 9.21 9.02
N ARG A 55 66.70 8.39 9.26
CA ARG A 55 67.99 8.87 9.76
C ARG A 55 69.06 8.76 8.68
N LEU A 56 69.82 9.80 8.53
CA LEU A 56 70.90 9.90 7.55
C LEU A 56 72.17 10.33 8.25
N ARG A 57 73.25 9.57 8.07
CA ARG A 57 74.61 9.87 8.53
C ARG A 57 75.54 10.04 7.33
N ALA A 58 76.43 11.01 7.46
CA ALA A 58 77.44 11.27 6.46
C ALA A 58 78.83 11.07 7.06
N PHE A 59 79.64 10.26 6.42
CA PHE A 59 81.01 9.95 6.84
C PHE A 59 82.02 10.38 5.77
N ASP A 60 83.19 10.89 6.24
CA ASP A 60 84.33 11.05 5.32
C ASP A 60 84.87 9.66 4.94
N LYS A 61 84.95 9.37 3.64
CA LYS A 61 85.33 8.06 3.09
C LYS A 61 86.80 7.68 3.43
N TYR A 62 87.68 8.61 3.68
CA TYR A 62 89.10 8.37 3.95
C TYR A 62 89.44 8.37 5.43
N THR A 63 88.84 9.27 6.19
CA THR A 63 89.12 9.35 7.62
C THR A 63 88.15 8.51 8.50
N GLY A 64 87.03 8.06 7.92
CA GLY A 64 85.98 7.33 8.67
C GLY A 64 85.24 8.17 9.69
N GLN A 65 85.54 9.47 9.78
CA GLN A 65 84.88 10.35 10.75
C GLN A 65 83.47 10.73 10.33
N GLN A 66 82.54 10.76 11.26
CA GLN A 66 81.16 11.21 11.03
C GLN A 66 81.18 12.73 10.83
N VAL A 67 80.72 13.19 9.69
CA VAL A 67 80.67 14.61 9.31
C VAL A 67 79.33 15.26 9.75
N GLY A 68 78.30 14.46 9.81
CA GLY A 68 77.00 14.96 10.23
C GLY A 68 75.93 13.88 10.31
N GLU A 69 74.85 14.19 11.04
CA GLU A 69 73.65 13.34 11.14
C GLU A 69 72.41 14.23 11.02
N ARG A 70 71.39 13.73 10.35
CA ARG A 70 70.07 14.38 10.25
C ARG A 70 68.96 13.31 10.39
N SER A 71 67.87 13.72 11.00
CA SER A 71 66.62 12.90 11.07
C SER A 71 65.46 13.66 10.46
N LEU A 72 64.54 12.92 9.86
CA LEU A 72 63.30 13.43 9.28
C LEU A 72 62.15 12.57 9.77
N ASP A 73 61.20 13.18 10.48
CA ASP A 73 60.01 12.50 10.91
C ASP A 73 58.98 12.42 9.77
N ILE A 74 58.43 11.24 9.52
CA ILE A 74 57.49 10.95 8.46
C ILE A 74 56.28 10.30 9.09
N VAL A 75 55.12 10.90 8.88
CA VAL A 75 53.82 10.34 9.39
C VAL A 75 52.96 9.96 8.22
N ILE A 76 52.65 8.67 8.13
CA ILE A 76 51.69 8.13 7.15
C ILE A 76 50.37 7.93 7.84
N HIS A 77 49.37 8.70 7.45
CA HIS A 77 48.04 8.63 8.00
C HIS A 77 47.22 7.48 7.40
N ASN A 78 46.34 6.91 8.20
CA ASN A 78 45.34 5.95 7.68
C ASN A 78 44.45 6.63 6.62
N PRO A 79 44.08 5.92 5.54
CA PRO A 79 43.10 6.43 4.60
C PRO A 79 41.74 6.62 5.31
N TYR A 80 41.03 7.72 4.96
CA TYR A 80 39.81 8.13 5.64
C TYR A 80 38.68 7.09 5.58
N TRP A 81 38.68 6.17 4.60
CA TRP A 81 37.68 5.08 4.51
C TRP A 81 37.90 3.95 5.53
N VAL A 82 39.04 3.91 6.22
CA VAL A 82 39.33 2.95 7.32
C VAL A 82 39.25 3.64 8.68
N SER A 83 38.95 4.94 8.70
CA SER A 83 38.80 5.69 9.95
C SER A 83 37.59 5.19 10.75
N TRP A 84 37.63 5.33 12.08
CA TRP A 84 36.57 4.86 12.99
C TRP A 84 35.18 5.43 12.65
N TRP A 85 35.12 6.68 12.21
CA TRP A 85 33.86 7.31 11.77
C TRP A 85 33.34 6.75 10.44
N ALA A 86 34.22 6.34 9.50
CA ALA A 86 33.82 5.67 8.28
C ALA A 86 33.23 4.29 8.56
N LEU A 87 33.82 3.53 9.49
CA LEU A 87 33.28 2.26 9.96
C LEU A 87 31.90 2.44 10.60
N LEU A 88 31.70 3.52 11.36
CA LEU A 88 30.41 3.86 11.95
C LEU A 88 29.36 4.15 10.88
N ILE A 89 29.71 4.90 9.83
CA ILE A 89 28.82 5.14 8.68
C ILE A 89 28.46 3.83 7.99
N TYR A 90 29.43 2.95 7.73
CA TYR A 90 29.16 1.65 7.12
C TYR A 90 28.24 0.80 7.97
N PHE A 91 28.41 0.81 9.28
CA PHE A 91 27.54 0.10 10.21
C PHE A 91 26.09 0.64 10.18
N ILE A 92 25.94 1.98 10.14
CA ILE A 92 24.60 2.61 10.03
C ILE A 92 23.95 2.24 8.69
N LEU A 93 24.68 2.34 7.58
CA LEU A 93 24.15 1.97 6.26
C LEU A 93 23.74 0.50 6.19
N LEU A 94 24.56 -0.39 6.75
CA LEU A 94 24.24 -1.82 6.83
C LEU A 94 22.98 -2.05 7.69
N SER A 95 22.86 -1.37 8.82
CA SER A 95 21.70 -1.48 9.71
C SER A 95 20.41 -1.01 9.03
N VAL A 96 20.47 0.12 8.31
CA VAL A 96 19.34 0.64 7.52
C VAL A 96 18.98 -0.34 6.41
N PHE A 97 19.96 -0.89 5.71
CA PHE A 97 19.75 -1.86 4.66
C PHE A 97 19.07 -3.15 5.21
N VAL A 98 19.58 -3.68 6.32
CA VAL A 98 18.98 -4.86 6.98
C VAL A 98 17.55 -4.57 7.44
N TYR A 99 17.31 -3.39 8.04
CA TYR A 99 15.99 -2.97 8.45
C TYR A 99 15.01 -2.91 7.26
N MET A 100 15.38 -2.24 6.16
CA MET A 100 14.59 -2.16 4.95
C MET A 100 14.33 -3.56 4.34
N PHE A 101 15.35 -4.42 4.31
CA PHE A 101 15.23 -5.79 3.80
C PHE A 101 14.25 -6.62 4.63
N VAL A 102 14.32 -6.52 5.97
CA VAL A 102 13.38 -7.22 6.88
C VAL A 102 11.96 -6.70 6.68
N GLN A 103 11.76 -5.39 6.56
CA GLN A 103 10.44 -4.80 6.30
C GLN A 103 9.88 -5.25 4.95
N TYR A 104 10.69 -5.23 3.90
CA TYR A 104 10.30 -5.73 2.58
C TYR A 104 9.90 -7.22 2.61
N ARG A 105 10.68 -8.05 3.30
CA ARG A 105 10.36 -9.49 3.46
C ARG A 105 9.08 -9.69 4.25
N ARG A 106 8.86 -8.95 5.34
CA ARG A 106 7.62 -9.00 6.13
C ARG A 106 6.41 -8.61 5.30
N HIS A 107 6.52 -7.53 4.53
CA HIS A 107 5.43 -7.08 3.64
C HIS A 107 5.07 -8.17 2.64
N LYS A 108 6.06 -8.72 1.93
CA LYS A 108 5.85 -9.76 0.91
C LYS A 108 5.26 -11.06 1.48
N VAL A 109 5.67 -11.46 2.69
CA VAL A 109 5.11 -12.65 3.36
C VAL A 109 3.67 -12.43 3.79
N ASN A 110 3.33 -11.22 4.28
CA ASN A 110 1.96 -10.88 4.67
C ASN A 110 1.02 -10.86 3.47
N GLU A 111 1.45 -10.29 2.33
CA GLU A 111 0.67 -10.33 1.08
C GLU A 111 0.39 -11.76 0.62
N GLY A 112 1.40 -12.63 0.67
CA GLY A 112 1.24 -14.06 0.33
C GLY A 112 0.20 -14.73 1.22
N ARG A 113 0.28 -14.54 2.53
CA ARG A 113 -0.67 -15.12 3.50
C ARG A 113 -2.10 -14.63 3.28
N ILE A 114 -2.28 -13.34 2.97
CA ILE A 114 -3.58 -12.77 2.68
C ILE A 114 -4.16 -13.40 1.41
N ARG A 115 -3.38 -13.50 0.34
CA ARG A 115 -3.81 -14.14 -0.93
C ARG A 115 -4.21 -15.61 -0.73
N ASP A 116 -3.41 -16.37 0.00
CA ASP A 116 -3.70 -17.79 0.24
C ASP A 116 -4.98 -17.95 1.09
N LYS A 117 -5.15 -17.12 2.10
CA LYS A 117 -6.36 -17.08 2.92
C LYS A 117 -7.60 -16.77 2.08
N ILE A 118 -7.51 -15.79 1.19
CA ILE A 118 -8.63 -15.41 0.31
C ILE A 118 -8.93 -16.50 -0.71
N ARG A 119 -7.92 -17.14 -1.33
CA ARG A 119 -8.13 -18.28 -2.23
C ARG A 119 -8.86 -19.42 -1.53
N SER A 120 -8.47 -19.73 -0.30
CA SER A 120 -9.15 -20.73 0.52
C SER A 120 -10.61 -20.35 0.78
N PHE A 121 -10.92 -19.09 1.08
CA PHE A 121 -12.30 -18.62 1.24
C PHE A 121 -13.12 -18.73 -0.04
N ILE A 122 -12.55 -18.38 -1.20
CA ILE A 122 -13.22 -18.51 -2.50
C ILE A 122 -13.57 -19.99 -2.78
N SER A 123 -12.63 -20.90 -2.50
CA SER A 123 -12.88 -22.34 -2.65
C SER A 123 -14.00 -22.82 -1.73
N ILE A 124 -13.94 -22.47 -0.43
CA ILE A 124 -14.96 -22.85 0.55
C ILE A 124 -16.35 -22.32 0.16
N ALA A 125 -16.41 -21.05 -0.29
CA ALA A 125 -17.68 -20.47 -0.72
C ALA A 125 -18.28 -21.15 -1.96
N HIS A 126 -17.40 -21.56 -2.92
CA HIS A 126 -17.83 -22.38 -4.06
C HIS A 126 -18.36 -23.74 -3.59
N ASP A 127 -17.64 -24.39 -2.66
CA ASP A 127 -18.00 -25.71 -2.14
C ASP A 127 -19.30 -25.69 -1.29
N ILE A 128 -19.61 -24.53 -0.67
CA ILE A 128 -20.90 -24.33 0.01
C ILE A 128 -22.02 -23.99 -0.99
N ARG A 129 -21.73 -23.26 -2.06
CA ARG A 129 -22.74 -22.91 -3.07
C ARG A 129 -23.36 -24.16 -3.70
N THR A 130 -22.56 -25.16 -4.00
CA THR A 130 -23.01 -26.41 -4.66
C THR A 130 -24.10 -27.14 -3.85
N PRO A 131 -23.91 -27.51 -2.57
CA PRO A 131 -24.96 -28.18 -1.78
C PRO A 131 -26.17 -27.27 -1.56
N VAL A 132 -25.99 -25.96 -1.40
CA VAL A 132 -27.13 -25.03 -1.25
C VAL A 132 -27.97 -24.97 -2.54
N THR A 133 -27.33 -24.99 -3.70
CA THR A 133 -28.05 -25.07 -4.99
C THR A 133 -28.79 -26.38 -5.15
N LEU A 134 -28.18 -27.51 -4.70
CA LEU A 134 -28.82 -28.84 -4.71
C LEU A 134 -30.02 -28.90 -3.72
N ILE A 135 -30.04 -28.10 -2.65
CA ILE A 135 -31.20 -27.99 -1.79
C ILE A 135 -32.27 -27.08 -2.41
N LYS A 136 -31.87 -26.04 -3.14
CA LYS A 136 -32.79 -25.09 -3.76
C LYS A 136 -33.66 -25.78 -4.84
N ALA A 137 -33.06 -26.64 -5.67
CA ALA A 137 -33.75 -27.28 -6.79
C ALA A 137 -34.97 -28.07 -6.33
N PRO A 138 -34.89 -29.06 -5.42
CA PRO A 138 -36.07 -29.81 -4.96
C PRO A 138 -37.08 -28.95 -4.19
N LEU A 139 -36.65 -27.90 -3.48
CA LEU A 139 -37.57 -26.96 -2.86
C LEU A 139 -38.37 -26.16 -3.89
N SER A 140 -37.75 -25.74 -4.98
CA SER A 140 -38.45 -25.07 -6.09
C SER A 140 -39.46 -26.00 -6.80
N GLU A 141 -39.12 -27.28 -6.95
CA GLU A 141 -40.04 -28.29 -7.48
C GLU A 141 -41.24 -28.50 -6.56
N LEU A 142 -41.00 -28.57 -5.23
CA LEU A 142 -42.06 -28.68 -4.23
C LEU A 142 -42.96 -27.44 -4.20
N GLU A 143 -42.39 -26.23 -4.36
CA GLU A 143 -43.14 -24.97 -4.41
C GLU A 143 -44.07 -24.91 -5.60
N ALA A 144 -43.64 -25.45 -6.75
CA ALA A 144 -44.40 -25.50 -7.99
C ALA A 144 -45.44 -26.64 -8.03
N GLN A 145 -45.43 -27.55 -7.07
CA GLN A 145 -46.32 -28.72 -7.03
C GLN A 145 -47.75 -28.33 -6.69
N GLU A 146 -48.72 -28.60 -7.58
CA GLU A 146 -50.14 -28.46 -7.34
C GLU A 146 -50.61 -29.52 -6.34
N GLY A 147 -51.28 -29.09 -5.24
CA GLY A 147 -51.85 -30.00 -4.22
C GLY A 147 -51.14 -30.07 -2.90
N LEU A 148 -50.07 -29.26 -2.65
CA LEU A 148 -49.51 -29.15 -1.32
C LEU A 148 -50.51 -28.52 -0.33
N PRO A 149 -50.64 -29.07 0.88
CA PRO A 149 -51.41 -28.42 1.94
C PRO A 149 -50.83 -27.02 2.25
N GLU A 150 -51.69 -26.09 2.64
CA GLU A 150 -51.30 -24.71 2.97
C GLU A 150 -50.15 -24.62 4.01
N GLN A 151 -50.12 -25.54 4.95
CA GLN A 151 -49.02 -25.65 5.94
C GLN A 151 -47.69 -26.07 5.24
N GLY A 152 -47.75 -26.98 4.27
CA GLY A 152 -46.60 -27.41 3.47
C GLY A 152 -46.08 -26.29 2.62
N LYS A 153 -46.92 -25.52 1.93
CA LYS A 153 -46.51 -24.35 1.14
C LYS A 153 -45.80 -23.33 1.96
N LYS A 154 -46.31 -23.01 3.17
CA LYS A 154 -45.66 -22.09 4.09
C LYS A 154 -44.26 -22.58 4.52
N THR A 155 -44.15 -23.89 4.81
CA THR A 155 -42.85 -24.47 5.22
C THR A 155 -41.81 -24.42 4.09
N VAL A 156 -42.23 -24.76 2.84
CA VAL A 156 -41.35 -24.67 1.67
C VAL A 156 -40.94 -23.24 1.38
N ALA A 157 -41.87 -22.27 1.47
CA ALA A 157 -41.54 -20.85 1.28
C ALA A 157 -40.56 -20.34 2.32
N VAL A 158 -40.67 -20.73 3.60
CA VAL A 158 -39.69 -20.39 4.64
C VAL A 158 -38.34 -21.03 4.38
N ALA A 159 -38.31 -22.31 3.95
CA ALA A 159 -37.07 -22.99 3.60
C ALA A 159 -36.38 -22.33 2.39
N MET A 160 -37.14 -21.99 1.35
CA MET A 160 -36.65 -21.30 0.16
C MET A 160 -36.06 -19.93 0.53
N LYS A 161 -36.77 -19.13 1.32
CA LYS A 161 -36.27 -17.83 1.82
C LYS A 161 -34.92 -17.97 2.56
N ASN A 162 -34.75 -19.01 3.37
CA ASN A 162 -33.50 -19.26 4.08
C ASN A 162 -32.35 -19.69 3.15
N VAL A 163 -32.64 -20.51 2.13
CA VAL A 163 -31.67 -20.90 1.11
C VAL A 163 -31.21 -19.68 0.30
N GLU A 164 -32.13 -18.82 -0.10
CA GLU A 164 -31.80 -17.57 -0.82
C GLU A 164 -30.98 -16.61 0.05
N LYS A 165 -31.32 -16.50 1.34
CA LYS A 165 -30.53 -15.73 2.30
C LYS A 165 -29.10 -16.25 2.43
N LEU A 166 -28.92 -17.58 2.53
CA LEU A 166 -27.62 -18.23 2.57
C LEU A 166 -26.79 -17.95 1.29
N MET A 167 -27.42 -18.12 0.12
CA MET A 167 -26.77 -17.83 -1.19
C MET A 167 -26.34 -16.37 -1.28
N GLY A 168 -27.19 -15.43 -0.84
CA GLY A 168 -26.85 -14.01 -0.77
C GLY A 168 -25.65 -13.72 0.12
N MET A 169 -25.59 -14.34 1.30
CA MET A 169 -24.46 -14.18 2.24
C MET A 169 -23.14 -14.71 1.64
N ILE A 170 -23.17 -15.89 0.98
CA ILE A 170 -22.01 -16.48 0.34
C ILE A 170 -21.50 -15.56 -0.79
N THR A 171 -22.41 -15.04 -1.63
CA THR A 171 -22.06 -14.15 -2.72
C THR A 171 -21.39 -12.86 -2.21
N GLN A 172 -21.98 -12.25 -1.17
CA GLN A 172 -21.44 -11.03 -0.55
C GLN A 172 -20.08 -11.25 0.13
N LEU A 173 -19.89 -12.41 0.77
CA LEU A 173 -18.61 -12.80 1.36
C LEU A 173 -17.53 -12.97 0.27
N LEU A 174 -17.89 -13.53 -0.88
CA LEU A 174 -17.00 -13.65 -2.03
C LEU A 174 -16.63 -12.28 -2.63
N GLU A 175 -17.59 -11.38 -2.74
CA GLU A 175 -17.33 -10.00 -3.21
C GLU A 175 -16.41 -9.23 -2.28
N LEU A 176 -16.60 -9.37 -0.97
CA LEU A 176 -15.71 -8.78 0.03
C LEU A 176 -14.26 -9.27 -0.18
N GLN A 177 -14.09 -10.58 -0.30
CA GLN A 177 -12.77 -11.17 -0.46
C GLN A 177 -12.13 -10.82 -1.81
N LYS A 178 -12.90 -10.77 -2.90
CA LYS A 178 -12.43 -10.28 -4.20
C LYS A 178 -11.96 -8.83 -4.11
N THR A 179 -12.71 -7.97 -3.44
CA THR A 179 -12.34 -6.56 -3.26
C THR A 179 -11.06 -6.41 -2.42
N GLU A 180 -10.77 -7.35 -1.52
CA GLU A 180 -9.49 -7.41 -0.79
C GLU A 180 -8.30 -7.83 -1.66
N LEU A 181 -8.49 -8.81 -2.56
CA LEU A 181 -7.47 -9.22 -3.52
C LEU A 181 -7.12 -8.11 -4.51
N HIS A 182 -8.14 -7.39 -4.97
CA HIS A 182 -8.02 -6.38 -6.02
C HIS A 182 -7.83 -4.96 -5.46
N ALA A 183 -7.49 -4.83 -4.17
CA ALA A 183 -7.24 -3.52 -3.55
C ALA A 183 -6.09 -2.75 -4.21
N GLU A 184 -5.16 -3.45 -4.87
CA GLU A 184 -4.01 -2.90 -5.60
C GLU A 184 -4.18 -2.92 -7.13
N GLU A 185 -5.30 -3.45 -7.66
CA GLU A 185 -5.53 -3.40 -9.09
C GLU A 185 -5.78 -1.98 -9.58
N CYS A 186 -5.10 -1.62 -10.66
CA CYS A 186 -5.35 -0.37 -11.35
C CYS A 186 -6.80 -0.32 -11.83
N LEU A 187 -7.49 0.78 -11.55
CA LEU A 187 -8.84 1.04 -12.06
C LEU A 187 -8.84 1.04 -13.60
N LYS A 188 -9.80 0.35 -14.20
CA LYS A 188 -10.04 0.36 -15.65
C LYS A 188 -10.98 1.50 -16.00
N VAL A 189 -10.52 2.73 -15.79
CA VAL A 189 -11.37 3.92 -16.01
C VAL A 189 -11.53 4.25 -17.48
N SER A 190 -12.75 4.59 -17.87
CA SER A 190 -13.13 5.06 -19.20
C SER A 190 -14.11 6.23 -19.09
N PRO A 191 -14.21 7.10 -20.11
CA PRO A 191 -15.12 8.24 -20.08
C PRO A 191 -16.56 7.79 -20.40
N TYR A 192 -17.49 8.01 -19.47
CA TYR A 192 -18.91 7.70 -19.59
C TYR A 192 -19.80 8.93 -19.54
N ASP A 193 -20.90 8.88 -20.28
CA ASP A 193 -22.04 9.77 -20.06
C ASP A 193 -22.80 9.25 -18.82
N ILE A 194 -22.69 10.00 -17.73
CA ILE A 194 -23.26 9.57 -16.45
C ILE A 194 -24.78 9.53 -16.46
N LYS A 195 -25.43 10.38 -17.28
CA LYS A 195 -26.88 10.37 -17.42
C LYS A 195 -27.35 9.08 -18.07
N ALA A 196 -26.82 8.76 -19.25
CA ALA A 196 -27.17 7.54 -19.99
C ALA A 196 -26.86 6.28 -19.15
N TYR A 197 -25.73 6.27 -18.43
CA TYR A 197 -25.37 5.17 -17.53
C TYR A 197 -26.38 4.97 -16.39
N LEU A 198 -26.81 6.05 -15.72
CA LEU A 198 -27.79 5.96 -14.63
C LEU A 198 -29.20 5.61 -15.13
N GLU A 199 -29.61 6.10 -16.30
CA GLU A 199 -30.87 5.71 -16.94
C GLU A 199 -30.90 4.20 -17.23
N GLU A 200 -29.80 3.62 -17.74
CA GLU A 200 -29.64 2.17 -17.93
C GLU A 200 -29.81 1.43 -16.60
N LYS A 201 -29.13 1.86 -15.56
CA LYS A 201 -29.21 1.27 -14.23
C LYS A 201 -30.60 1.38 -13.59
N MET A 202 -31.25 2.52 -13.70
CA MET A 202 -32.62 2.68 -13.19
C MET A 202 -33.62 1.74 -13.86
N ALA A 203 -33.44 1.46 -15.17
CA ALA A 203 -34.31 0.54 -15.88
C ALA A 203 -34.26 -0.87 -15.26
N GLU A 204 -33.12 -1.34 -14.76
CA GLU A 204 -32.98 -2.61 -14.06
C GLU A 204 -33.80 -2.66 -12.77
N PHE A 205 -33.94 -1.55 -12.05
CA PHE A 205 -34.69 -1.45 -10.79
C PHE A 205 -36.17 -1.07 -10.95
N HIS A 206 -36.59 -0.67 -12.15
CA HIS A 206 -37.93 -0.13 -12.42
C HIS A 206 -39.04 -1.11 -12.03
N LEU A 207 -38.92 -2.38 -12.39
CA LEU A 207 -39.94 -3.40 -12.08
C LEU A 207 -40.08 -3.60 -10.57
N ALA A 208 -38.95 -3.68 -9.86
CA ALA A 208 -38.94 -3.84 -8.40
C ALA A 208 -39.53 -2.62 -7.68
N ALA A 209 -39.25 -1.41 -8.20
CA ALA A 209 -39.81 -0.17 -7.69
C ALA A 209 -41.33 -0.09 -7.89
N MET A 210 -41.82 -0.48 -9.08
CA MET A 210 -43.26 -0.53 -9.38
C MET A 210 -44.00 -1.50 -8.45
N GLN A 211 -43.45 -2.70 -8.21
CA GLN A 211 -44.04 -3.69 -7.30
C GLN A 211 -44.19 -3.17 -5.87
N LYS A 212 -43.29 -2.28 -5.45
CA LYS A 212 -43.35 -1.63 -4.12
C LYS A 212 -44.08 -0.29 -4.12
N SER A 213 -44.57 0.20 -5.26
CA SER A 213 -45.15 1.54 -5.40
C SER A 213 -44.21 2.66 -4.96
N VAL A 214 -42.90 2.51 -5.28
CA VAL A 214 -41.84 3.49 -5.03
C VAL A 214 -41.43 4.12 -6.36
N GLY A 215 -41.40 5.46 -6.43
CA GLY A 215 -40.89 6.21 -7.56
C GLY A 215 -39.36 6.24 -7.57
N ILE A 216 -38.75 6.27 -8.76
CA ILE A 216 -37.32 6.57 -8.91
C ILE A 216 -37.19 7.75 -9.90
N GLU A 217 -36.56 8.83 -9.45
CA GLU A 217 -36.36 10.04 -10.22
C GLU A 217 -34.87 10.35 -10.37
N LEU A 218 -34.46 10.75 -11.58
CA LEU A 218 -33.10 11.14 -11.93
C LEU A 218 -33.05 12.60 -12.30
N GLU A 219 -32.21 13.34 -11.61
CA GLU A 219 -31.88 14.72 -11.94
C GLU A 219 -30.36 14.82 -12.18
N VAL A 220 -29.98 15.21 -13.40
CA VAL A 220 -28.58 15.43 -13.77
C VAL A 220 -28.40 16.87 -14.17
N GLU A 221 -27.37 17.52 -13.64
CA GLU A 221 -27.03 18.90 -13.97
C GLU A 221 -26.87 19.06 -15.50
N PRO A 222 -27.41 20.11 -16.10
CA PRO A 222 -27.24 20.39 -17.53
C PRO A 222 -25.76 20.47 -17.93
N ASP A 223 -25.43 20.04 -19.14
CA ASP A 223 -24.09 20.10 -19.72
C ASP A 223 -23.00 19.36 -18.90
N MET A 224 -23.38 18.30 -18.20
CA MET A 224 -22.44 17.47 -17.43
C MET A 224 -21.37 16.85 -18.35
N PRO A 225 -20.07 17.04 -18.10
CA PRO A 225 -19.03 16.43 -18.89
C PRO A 225 -19.00 14.92 -18.68
N LYS A 226 -18.41 14.17 -19.64
CA LYS A 226 -18.14 12.76 -19.44
C LYS A 226 -17.25 12.55 -18.21
N VAL A 227 -17.63 11.61 -17.37
CA VAL A 227 -16.91 11.24 -16.15
C VAL A 227 -16.06 9.99 -16.38
N TRP A 228 -14.89 9.95 -15.75
CA TRP A 228 -13.98 8.81 -15.83
C TRP A 228 -14.30 7.85 -14.69
N ILE A 229 -14.86 6.70 -15.04
CA ILE A 229 -15.24 5.66 -14.08
C ILE A 229 -14.80 4.27 -14.56
N ASP A 230 -14.57 3.39 -13.60
CA ASP A 230 -14.52 1.95 -13.82
C ASP A 230 -15.96 1.45 -13.74
N ARG A 231 -16.54 1.04 -14.88
CA ARG A 231 -17.96 0.67 -15.00
C ARG A 231 -18.33 -0.47 -14.05
N GLU A 232 -17.54 -1.54 -14.02
CA GLU A 232 -17.83 -2.70 -13.18
C GLU A 232 -17.88 -2.33 -11.70
N LYS A 233 -16.94 -1.54 -11.25
CA LYS A 233 -16.90 -1.05 -9.86
C LYS A 233 -18.00 -0.03 -9.56
N MET A 234 -18.37 0.80 -10.54
CA MET A 234 -19.48 1.75 -10.39
C MET A 234 -20.83 1.02 -10.33
N ASP A 235 -21.01 -0.04 -11.12
CA ASP A 235 -22.20 -0.90 -11.05
C ASP A 235 -22.41 -1.42 -9.61
N HIS A 236 -21.36 -1.93 -8.96
CA HIS A 236 -21.44 -2.35 -7.55
C HIS A 236 -21.86 -1.23 -6.59
N ILE A 237 -21.38 0.00 -6.81
CA ILE A 237 -21.77 1.15 -5.98
C ILE A 237 -23.26 1.44 -6.16
N ILE A 238 -23.70 1.62 -7.40
CA ILE A 238 -25.06 2.05 -7.72
C ILE A 238 -26.08 0.98 -7.35
N ASP A 239 -25.79 -0.30 -7.68
CA ASP A 239 -26.64 -1.44 -7.31
C ASP A 239 -26.82 -1.54 -5.80
N ASN A 240 -25.76 -1.37 -5.03
CA ASN A 240 -25.86 -1.38 -3.57
C ASN A 240 -26.66 -0.20 -3.01
N LEU A 241 -26.48 1.00 -3.56
CA LEU A 241 -27.21 2.18 -3.10
C LEU A 241 -28.69 2.10 -3.47
N LEU A 242 -29.04 1.74 -4.71
CA LEU A 242 -30.42 1.62 -5.17
C LEU A 242 -31.16 0.44 -4.50
N SER A 243 -30.52 -0.71 -4.37
CA SER A 243 -31.11 -1.85 -3.66
C SER A 243 -31.38 -1.52 -2.19
N ASN A 244 -30.47 -0.80 -1.52
CA ASN A 244 -30.70 -0.35 -0.16
C ASN A 244 -31.84 0.67 -0.08
N ALA A 245 -31.89 1.66 -0.97
CA ALA A 245 -32.96 2.65 -1.01
C ALA A 245 -34.31 1.99 -1.24
N LEU A 246 -34.45 1.08 -2.21
CA LEU A 246 -35.66 0.30 -2.45
C LEU A 246 -36.03 -0.62 -1.29
N LYS A 247 -35.05 -1.22 -0.67
CA LYS A 247 -35.24 -2.16 0.43
C LYS A 247 -35.85 -1.48 1.66
N TYR A 248 -35.36 -0.30 2.01
CA TYR A 248 -35.74 0.41 3.22
C TYR A 248 -36.80 1.50 3.02
N THR A 249 -37.32 1.65 1.79
CA THR A 249 -38.48 2.50 1.48
C THR A 249 -39.72 1.65 1.23
N GLU A 250 -40.76 1.88 2.00
CA GLU A 250 -42.06 1.21 1.79
C GLU A 250 -42.88 1.91 0.70
N LYS A 251 -42.97 3.22 0.78
CA LYS A 251 -43.72 4.08 -0.15
C LYS A 251 -42.97 5.42 -0.27
N GLY A 252 -43.03 6.02 -1.42
CA GLY A 252 -42.43 7.33 -1.66
C GLY A 252 -41.56 7.36 -2.89
N VAL A 253 -40.48 8.13 -2.84
CA VAL A 253 -39.63 8.38 -4.02
C VAL A 253 -38.16 8.28 -3.64
N ILE A 254 -37.37 7.69 -4.53
CA ILE A 254 -35.92 7.67 -4.49
C ILE A 254 -35.44 8.70 -5.52
N HIS A 255 -34.75 9.72 -5.06
CA HIS A 255 -34.16 10.74 -5.93
C HIS A 255 -32.66 10.50 -6.13
N ILE A 256 -32.24 10.43 -7.37
CA ILE A 256 -30.82 10.36 -7.74
C ILE A 256 -30.46 11.71 -8.31
N LEU A 257 -29.54 12.42 -7.67
CA LEU A 257 -29.11 13.75 -8.06
C LEU A 257 -27.62 13.73 -8.40
N VAL A 258 -27.28 14.18 -9.62
CA VAL A 258 -25.89 14.29 -10.08
C VAL A 258 -25.55 15.74 -10.32
N LYS A 259 -24.50 16.20 -9.65
CA LYS A 259 -23.99 17.56 -9.74
C LYS A 259 -22.50 17.59 -10.03
N THR A 260 -22.06 18.68 -10.67
CA THR A 260 -20.63 18.96 -10.82
C THR A 260 -20.27 20.24 -10.06
N ALA A 261 -19.11 20.27 -9.43
CA ALA A 261 -18.59 21.43 -8.73
C ALA A 261 -17.09 21.55 -8.95
N ARG A 262 -16.68 22.58 -9.71
CA ARG A 262 -15.27 22.85 -10.07
C ARG A 262 -14.63 21.71 -10.87
N LYS A 263 -13.95 20.75 -10.27
CA LYS A 263 -13.32 19.59 -10.93
C LYS A 263 -13.82 18.27 -10.35
N LYS A 264 -14.87 18.31 -9.56
CA LYS A 264 -15.45 17.15 -8.89
C LYS A 264 -16.89 16.98 -9.31
N TRP A 265 -17.36 15.76 -9.34
CA TRP A 265 -18.76 15.43 -9.53
C TRP A 265 -19.25 14.59 -8.33
N THR A 266 -20.53 14.64 -8.10
CA THR A 266 -21.18 14.01 -6.93
C THR A 266 -22.44 13.32 -7.36
N ILE A 267 -22.66 12.08 -6.89
CA ILE A 267 -23.95 11.39 -6.96
C ILE A 267 -24.55 11.40 -5.55
N GLU A 268 -25.77 11.87 -5.44
CA GLU A 268 -26.56 11.82 -4.22
C GLU A 268 -27.77 10.94 -4.44
N VAL A 269 -27.94 9.91 -3.61
CA VAL A 269 -29.14 9.04 -3.60
C VAL A 269 -29.93 9.34 -2.34
N LYS A 270 -31.13 9.88 -2.52
CA LYS A 270 -32.07 10.23 -1.44
C LYS A 270 -33.23 9.25 -1.44
N ASP A 271 -33.54 8.70 -0.30
CA ASP A 271 -34.71 7.88 -0.09
C ASP A 271 -35.63 8.44 1.01
N THR A 272 -36.92 8.13 0.92
CA THR A 272 -37.93 8.48 1.97
C THR A 272 -38.17 7.31 2.91
N GLY A 273 -37.16 6.49 3.17
CA GLY A 273 -37.24 5.28 3.97
C GLY A 273 -37.18 5.49 5.48
N ILE A 274 -36.95 4.39 6.21
CA ILE A 274 -36.96 4.35 7.68
C ILE A 274 -35.86 5.17 8.38
N GLY A 275 -34.88 5.68 7.62
CA GLY A 275 -33.72 6.40 8.16
C GLY A 275 -32.80 5.56 9.04
N ILE A 276 -31.84 6.22 9.72
CA ILE A 276 -30.83 5.58 10.58
C ILE A 276 -30.78 6.32 11.93
N PRO A 277 -30.94 5.66 13.08
CA PRO A 277 -30.79 6.29 14.39
C PRO A 277 -29.46 7.03 14.54
N LYS A 278 -29.48 8.18 15.24
CA LYS A 278 -28.28 9.03 15.38
C LYS A 278 -27.11 8.31 16.03
N GLU A 279 -27.37 7.48 17.03
CA GLU A 279 -26.36 6.73 17.77
C GLU A 279 -25.68 5.68 16.89
N GLU A 280 -26.35 5.23 15.83
CA GLU A 280 -25.89 4.15 14.96
C GLU A 280 -25.19 4.63 13.69
N GLN A 281 -25.30 5.93 13.37
CA GLN A 281 -24.79 6.53 12.13
C GLN A 281 -23.27 6.37 11.97
N GLY A 282 -22.50 6.41 13.05
CA GLY A 282 -21.05 6.24 13.02
C GLY A 282 -20.59 4.87 12.53
N ASN A 283 -21.46 3.87 12.62
CA ASN A 283 -21.12 2.46 12.42
C ASN A 283 -21.58 1.88 11.07
N ILE A 284 -22.35 2.61 10.28
CA ILE A 284 -22.99 2.07 9.05
C ILE A 284 -22.00 1.62 7.95
N PHE A 285 -20.75 2.08 8.00
CA PHE A 285 -19.67 1.67 7.11
C PHE A 285 -18.75 0.60 7.72
N HIS A 286 -19.07 0.09 8.94
CA HIS A 286 -18.34 -1.02 9.53
C HIS A 286 -18.80 -2.35 8.96
N GLU A 287 -17.91 -3.33 8.96
CA GLU A 287 -18.17 -4.69 8.49
C GLU A 287 -19.27 -5.35 9.33
N TYR A 288 -20.20 -6.02 8.64
CA TYR A 288 -21.30 -6.75 9.24
C TYR A 288 -22.24 -5.91 10.11
N TYR A 289 -22.13 -4.58 10.07
CA TYR A 289 -22.98 -3.70 10.86
C TYR A 289 -24.33 -3.47 10.17
N ARG A 290 -25.40 -3.59 10.96
CA ARG A 290 -26.78 -3.27 10.57
C ARG A 290 -27.45 -2.51 11.71
N ALA A 291 -28.10 -1.42 11.37
CA ALA A 291 -28.88 -0.65 12.35
C ALA A 291 -30.04 -1.47 12.88
N GLN A 292 -30.40 -1.28 14.16
CA GLN A 292 -31.43 -2.05 14.83
C GLN A 292 -32.79 -1.91 14.15
N ASN A 293 -33.16 -0.69 13.73
CA ASN A 293 -34.39 -0.44 12.97
C ASN A 293 -34.40 -1.16 11.62
N ALA A 294 -33.22 -1.24 10.93
CA ALA A 294 -33.09 -1.96 9.68
C ALA A 294 -33.20 -3.48 9.82
N MET A 295 -32.77 -4.05 10.96
CA MET A 295 -32.96 -5.47 11.27
C MET A 295 -34.44 -5.82 11.55
N ASN A 296 -35.15 -4.92 12.21
CA ASN A 296 -36.57 -5.09 12.49
C ASN A 296 -37.46 -4.89 11.25
N PHE A 297 -37.04 -4.02 10.34
CA PHE A 297 -37.79 -3.71 9.11
C PHE A 297 -37.62 -4.79 8.04
N GLU A 298 -36.43 -5.31 7.87
CA GLU A 298 -36.06 -6.29 6.85
C GLU A 298 -35.07 -7.30 7.42
N GLU A 299 -35.44 -8.57 7.45
CA GLU A 299 -34.61 -9.64 7.99
C GLU A 299 -33.36 -9.93 7.10
N THR A 300 -33.42 -9.60 5.81
CA THR A 300 -32.36 -9.91 4.86
C THR A 300 -31.32 -8.77 4.74
N GLY A 301 -30.05 -9.11 4.77
CA GLY A 301 -28.93 -8.17 4.58
C GLY A 301 -27.69 -8.58 5.37
N SER A 302 -26.53 -8.49 4.75
CA SER A 302 -25.25 -8.89 5.35
C SER A 302 -24.55 -7.80 6.15
N GLY A 303 -24.92 -6.52 5.95
CA GLY A 303 -24.19 -5.38 6.52
C GLY A 303 -22.82 -5.11 5.87
N ILE A 304 -22.53 -5.69 4.71
CA ILE A 304 -21.24 -5.56 4.01
C ILE A 304 -21.31 -4.52 2.88
N GLY A 305 -22.47 -4.31 2.26
CA GLY A 305 -22.61 -3.51 1.05
C GLY A 305 -22.06 -2.09 1.16
N LEU A 306 -22.41 -1.32 2.20
CA LEU A 306 -21.93 0.04 2.39
C LEU A 306 -20.42 0.11 2.64
N MET A 307 -19.83 -0.90 3.28
CA MET A 307 -18.39 -1.00 3.47
C MET A 307 -17.67 -1.23 2.14
N ILE A 308 -18.17 -2.14 1.29
CA ILE A 308 -17.65 -2.37 -0.07
C ILE A 308 -17.76 -1.08 -0.89
N THR A 309 -18.91 -0.41 -0.88
CA THR A 309 -19.12 0.87 -1.55
C THR A 309 -18.08 1.90 -1.11
N ARG A 310 -17.86 2.07 0.19
CA ARG A 310 -16.83 2.99 0.74
C ARG A 310 -15.43 2.64 0.24
N ARG A 311 -15.11 1.37 0.13
CA ARG A 311 -13.80 0.90 -0.33
C ARG A 311 -13.59 1.19 -1.82
N ILE A 312 -14.59 0.91 -2.66
CA ILE A 312 -14.54 1.19 -4.11
C ILE A 312 -14.45 2.70 -4.36
N VAL A 313 -15.21 3.52 -3.63
CA VAL A 313 -15.14 4.99 -3.72
C VAL A 313 -13.73 5.49 -3.36
N LYS A 314 -13.11 4.94 -2.32
CA LYS A 314 -11.72 5.27 -1.96
C LYS A 314 -10.70 4.86 -3.04
N GLN A 315 -10.90 3.73 -3.72
CA GLN A 315 -10.05 3.32 -4.84
C GLN A 315 -10.12 4.33 -6.00
N HIS A 316 -11.29 4.93 -6.24
CA HIS A 316 -11.48 6.03 -7.18
C HIS A 316 -11.02 7.40 -6.64
N HIS A 317 -10.29 7.44 -5.52
CA HIS A 317 -9.87 8.67 -4.83
C HIS A 317 -11.02 9.57 -4.39
N GLY A 318 -12.24 9.01 -4.29
CA GLY A 318 -13.44 9.70 -3.86
C GLY A 318 -13.69 9.64 -2.36
N THR A 319 -14.74 10.32 -1.94
CA THR A 319 -15.25 10.29 -0.57
C THR A 319 -16.73 9.91 -0.57
N ILE A 320 -17.15 9.13 0.39
CA ILE A 320 -18.56 8.82 0.64
C ILE A 320 -18.96 9.36 1.99
N SER A 321 -20.10 10.03 2.03
CA SER A 321 -20.72 10.51 3.25
C SER A 321 -22.23 10.23 3.20
N PHE A 322 -22.89 10.37 4.32
CA PHE A 322 -24.34 10.34 4.36
C PHE A 322 -24.82 11.48 5.25
N SER A 323 -26.02 11.97 4.98
CA SER A 323 -26.72 12.97 5.80
C SER A 323 -28.17 12.54 6.00
N LEU A 324 -28.71 12.87 7.15
CA LEU A 324 -30.13 12.69 7.45
C LEU A 324 -30.72 14.08 7.69
N SER A 325 -31.69 14.49 6.85
CA SER A 325 -32.42 15.70 7.09
C SER A 325 -33.66 15.39 7.95
N LEU A 326 -33.77 16.05 9.10
CA LEU A 326 -34.98 16.05 9.90
C LEU A 326 -35.97 17.05 9.28
N ILE A 327 -36.77 16.61 8.34
CA ILE A 327 -37.94 17.35 7.90
C ILE A 327 -39.15 16.56 8.38
N HIS A 328 -39.76 17.00 9.49
CA HIS A 328 -40.87 16.44 10.20
C HIS A 328 -40.69 15.05 10.86
N ILE A 329 -41.19 14.93 12.07
CA ILE A 329 -41.14 13.74 12.94
C ILE A 329 -41.84 12.49 12.34
N SER A 330 -42.53 12.62 11.19
CA SER A 330 -43.32 11.55 10.56
C SER A 330 -42.63 10.87 9.36
N GLU A 331 -41.58 11.47 8.74
CA GLU A 331 -40.95 10.90 7.53
C GLU A 331 -39.42 11.10 7.50
N PRO A 332 -38.63 10.16 8.01
CA PRO A 332 -37.17 10.26 7.95
C PRO A 332 -36.65 10.08 6.51
N THR A 333 -35.87 11.04 6.05
CA THR A 333 -35.23 11.01 4.73
C THR A 333 -33.77 10.59 4.85
N ARG A 334 -33.33 9.68 4.01
CA ARG A 334 -31.95 9.17 3.96
C ARG A 334 -31.21 9.71 2.74
N HIS A 335 -30.01 10.22 2.97
CA HIS A 335 -29.14 10.69 1.91
C HIS A 335 -27.81 9.95 1.91
N SER A 336 -27.34 9.47 0.78
CA SER A 336 -25.95 9.05 0.60
C SER A 336 -25.30 9.89 -0.48
N LEU A 337 -24.15 10.48 -0.14
CA LEU A 337 -23.36 11.35 -1.01
C LEU A 337 -22.07 10.63 -1.41
N ILE A 338 -21.80 10.56 -2.70
CA ILE A 338 -20.54 10.12 -3.27
C ILE A 338 -19.91 11.31 -3.99
N SER A 339 -18.68 11.64 -3.62
CA SER A 339 -17.92 12.75 -4.19
C SER A 339 -16.56 12.27 -4.69
N TYR A 340 -16.19 12.64 -5.92
CA TYR A 340 -14.91 12.33 -6.56
C TYR A 340 -14.05 13.57 -6.75
#